data_28073c7f5d0b2638f09aecb5d4449a1b
#
_entry.id   28073c7f5d0b2638f09aecb5d4449a1b
#
_cell.length_a   1.000
_cell.length_b   1.000
_cell.length_c   1.000
_cell.angle_alpha   90.00
_cell.angle_beta   90.00
_cell.angle_gamma   90.00
#
_symmetry.space_group_name_H-M   'P 1'
#
loop_
_entity.id
_entity.type
_entity.pdbx_description
1 polymer ?
#
loop_
_entity_poly.entity_id
_entity_poly.type
_entity_poly.pdbx_seq_one_letter_code
_entity_poly.pdbx_strand_id
1 'polypeptide(L)'
;DTVFSTDAKKWFFENFDTRPENWGRKGSATDYGAAWAQVGSTPFRFYKAWTAEGGIRSPMVIAGAGVKNAGAIKPAVMHVTDLVPTFLELAGAKHPSETDKKLAPLRGKSLTPLLTGKTEAVRTEEDWIGEELFGNRMIRQGDWKICYIQKTAGGSGKWELFNIRNDPGET
;
A
#
# COMPACT_ATOMS: atom_id res chain seq x y z
N ASP A 1 10.49 -8.45 -14.31
CA ASP A 1 11.22 -9.69 -13.97
C ASP A 1 12.38 -9.53 -12.97
N THR A 2 12.52 -8.37 -12.33
CA THR A 2 13.72 -8.04 -11.53
C THR A 2 13.48 -7.96 -10.01
N VAL A 3 12.27 -8.22 -9.54
CA VAL A 3 11.94 -8.10 -8.10
C VAL A 3 12.51 -9.25 -7.26
N PHE A 4 12.70 -10.42 -7.87
CA PHE A 4 13.35 -11.56 -7.21
C PHE A 4 14.68 -11.89 -7.89
N SER A 5 15.71 -12.20 -7.10
CA SER A 5 16.98 -12.67 -7.64
C SER A 5 16.78 -13.96 -8.46
N THR A 6 17.67 -14.22 -9.41
CA THR A 6 17.66 -15.45 -10.21
C THR A 6 17.64 -16.70 -9.31
N ASP A 7 18.36 -16.64 -8.19
CA ASP A 7 18.44 -17.73 -7.22
C ASP A 7 17.11 -17.97 -6.48
N ALA A 8 16.36 -16.92 -6.15
CA ALA A 8 15.06 -17.06 -5.53
C ALA A 8 14.02 -17.67 -6.47
N LYS A 9 14.05 -17.30 -7.77
CA LYS A 9 13.20 -17.92 -8.79
C LYS A 9 13.54 -19.39 -8.99
N LYS A 10 14.84 -19.72 -9.10
CA LYS A 10 15.32 -21.10 -9.23
C LYS A 10 14.86 -21.93 -8.04
N TRP A 11 15.10 -21.45 -6.82
CA TRP A 11 14.68 -22.12 -5.60
C TRP A 11 13.15 -22.37 -5.58
N PHE A 12 12.34 -21.40 -6.01
CA PHE A 12 10.88 -21.54 -6.06
C PHE A 12 10.45 -22.69 -6.96
N PHE A 13 10.96 -22.74 -8.21
CA PHE A 13 10.60 -23.78 -9.16
C PHE A 13 11.16 -25.16 -8.81
N GLU A 14 12.25 -25.23 -8.04
CA GLU A 14 12.82 -26.51 -7.55
C GLU A 14 12.06 -27.07 -6.35
N ASN A 15 11.38 -26.23 -5.57
CA ASN A 15 10.73 -26.64 -4.32
C ASN A 15 9.21 -26.74 -4.39
N PHE A 16 8.57 -26.19 -5.42
CA PHE A 16 7.13 -26.21 -5.59
C PHE A 16 6.69 -26.75 -6.93
N ASP A 17 5.59 -27.49 -6.92
CA ASP A 17 4.90 -27.90 -8.14
C ASP A 17 4.03 -26.73 -8.63
N THR A 18 4.40 -26.18 -9.81
CA THR A 18 3.72 -25.01 -10.41
C THR A 18 2.74 -25.41 -11.52
N ARG A 19 2.56 -26.71 -11.77
CA ARG A 19 1.65 -27.20 -12.82
C ARG A 19 0.20 -26.89 -12.49
N PRO A 20 -0.60 -26.39 -13.44
CA PRO A 20 -1.99 -25.97 -13.21
C PRO A 20 -2.88 -27.04 -12.59
N GLU A 21 -2.70 -28.29 -13.01
CA GLU A 21 -3.49 -29.43 -12.51
C GLU A 21 -3.27 -29.75 -11.02
N ASN A 22 -2.20 -29.23 -10.45
CA ASN A 22 -1.85 -29.44 -9.05
C ASN A 22 -2.09 -28.19 -8.15
N TRP A 23 -2.57 -27.11 -8.71
CA TRP A 23 -2.85 -25.91 -7.93
C TRP A 23 -3.82 -26.16 -6.79
N GLY A 24 -3.51 -25.62 -5.62
CA GLY A 24 -4.27 -25.83 -4.39
C GLY A 24 -3.93 -27.12 -3.63
N ARG A 25 -3.07 -28.00 -4.17
CA ARG A 25 -2.61 -29.21 -3.48
C ARG A 25 -1.38 -28.91 -2.62
N LYS A 26 -1.14 -29.79 -1.64
CA LYS A 26 0.07 -29.68 -0.80
C LYS A 26 1.33 -29.73 -1.67
N GLY A 27 2.25 -28.80 -1.45
CA GLY A 27 3.50 -28.67 -2.20
C GLY A 27 3.35 -27.94 -3.53
N SER A 28 2.13 -27.49 -3.91
CA SER A 28 1.96 -26.62 -5.06
C SER A 28 2.10 -25.15 -4.69
N ALA A 29 2.54 -24.36 -5.64
CA ALA A 29 2.47 -22.90 -5.58
C ALA A 29 2.12 -22.35 -6.96
N THR A 30 1.45 -21.21 -6.98
CA THR A 30 1.08 -20.53 -8.21
C THR A 30 1.42 -19.05 -8.13
N ASP A 31 1.78 -18.51 -9.29
CA ASP A 31 1.93 -17.09 -9.54
C ASP A 31 1.18 -16.77 -10.83
N TYR A 32 0.23 -15.85 -10.79
CA TYR A 32 -0.51 -15.44 -11.98
C TYR A 32 0.26 -14.46 -12.89
N GLY A 33 1.47 -14.08 -12.48
CA GLY A 33 2.42 -13.31 -13.30
C GLY A 33 2.08 -11.84 -13.46
N ALA A 34 3.03 -11.12 -14.04
CA ALA A 34 3.00 -9.66 -14.17
C ALA A 34 1.79 -9.14 -14.98
N ALA A 35 1.41 -9.84 -16.05
CA ALA A 35 0.29 -9.42 -16.89
C ALA A 35 -1.04 -9.40 -16.13
N TRP A 36 -1.34 -10.45 -15.41
CA TRP A 36 -2.55 -10.52 -14.59
C TRP A 36 -2.48 -9.60 -13.36
N ALA A 37 -1.28 -9.37 -12.79
CA ALA A 37 -1.09 -8.38 -11.75
C ALA A 37 -1.47 -6.97 -12.23
N GLN A 38 -1.05 -6.60 -13.45
CA GLN A 38 -1.43 -5.33 -14.07
C GLN A 38 -2.93 -5.27 -14.35
N VAL A 39 -3.54 -6.33 -14.85
CA VAL A 39 -5.00 -6.40 -15.05
C VAL A 39 -5.74 -6.17 -13.74
N GLY A 40 -5.30 -6.83 -12.66
CA GLY A 40 -5.90 -6.69 -11.32
C GLY A 40 -5.72 -5.31 -10.68
N SER A 41 -4.76 -4.53 -11.15
CA SER A 41 -4.50 -3.15 -10.67
C SER A 41 -5.14 -2.07 -11.54
N THR A 42 -5.75 -2.44 -12.68
CA THR A 42 -6.41 -1.49 -13.58
C THR A 42 -7.47 -0.64 -12.86
N PRO A 43 -7.56 0.70 -13.10
CA PRO A 43 -6.87 1.46 -14.14
C PRO A 43 -5.50 2.05 -13.73
N PHE A 44 -4.94 1.64 -12.61
CA PHE A 44 -3.72 2.20 -12.06
C PHE A 44 -2.47 1.62 -12.73
N ARG A 45 -1.44 2.43 -12.84
CA ARG A 45 -0.15 2.03 -13.41
C ARG A 45 0.61 1.11 -12.45
N PHE A 46 1.22 0.06 -12.98
CA PHE A 46 1.98 -0.94 -12.25
C PHE A 46 1.16 -1.73 -11.20
N TYR A 47 1.83 -2.46 -10.33
CA TYR A 47 1.27 -3.37 -9.34
C TYR A 47 2.24 -3.51 -8.15
N LYS A 48 2.06 -4.50 -7.28
CA LYS A 48 2.93 -4.78 -6.12
C LYS A 48 4.42 -4.62 -6.45
N ALA A 49 5.18 -4.01 -5.56
CA ALA A 49 6.60 -3.66 -5.61
C ALA A 49 6.92 -2.34 -6.34
N TRP A 50 5.93 -1.62 -6.83
CA TRP A 50 6.11 -0.27 -7.35
C TRP A 50 5.45 0.76 -6.43
N THR A 51 6.01 1.97 -6.44
CA THR A 51 5.45 3.12 -5.70
C THR A 51 4.44 3.93 -6.53
N ALA A 52 4.09 3.46 -7.72
CA ALA A 52 2.96 3.95 -8.50
C ALA A 52 1.62 3.51 -7.88
N GLU A 53 0.51 4.17 -8.24
CA GLU A 53 -0.80 3.92 -7.62
C GLU A 53 -1.22 2.44 -7.66
N GLY A 54 -0.95 1.71 -8.73
CA GLY A 54 -1.26 0.29 -8.83
C GLY A 54 -0.49 -0.60 -7.85
N GLY A 55 0.65 -0.12 -7.35
CA GLY A 55 1.47 -0.85 -6.38
C GLY A 55 1.15 -0.53 -4.92
N ILE A 56 0.56 0.64 -4.65
CA ILE A 56 0.34 1.14 -3.29
C ILE A 56 -1.14 1.32 -2.92
N ARG A 57 -2.03 1.49 -3.89
CA ARG A 57 -3.45 1.75 -3.65
C ARG A 57 -4.21 0.45 -3.42
N SER A 58 -4.34 0.07 -2.16
CA SER A 58 -5.08 -1.13 -1.76
C SER A 58 -6.40 -0.75 -1.10
N PRO A 59 -7.53 -1.39 -1.47
CA PRO A 59 -8.79 -1.20 -0.77
C PRO A 59 -8.72 -1.80 0.62
N MET A 60 -9.43 -1.17 1.58
CA MET A 60 -9.57 -1.67 2.95
C MET A 60 -11.04 -1.70 3.34
N VAL A 61 -11.47 -2.77 4.00
CA VAL A 61 -12.80 -2.89 4.60
C VAL A 61 -12.65 -2.91 6.11
N ILE A 62 -13.39 -2.04 6.79
CA ILE A 62 -13.42 -1.97 8.26
C ILE A 62 -14.84 -2.19 8.72
N ALA A 63 -15.02 -3.14 9.63
CA ALA A 63 -16.31 -3.46 10.26
C ALA A 63 -16.12 -3.70 11.75
N GLY A 64 -17.17 -3.44 12.54
CA GLY A 64 -17.17 -3.72 13.98
C GLY A 64 -17.82 -2.64 14.82
N ALA A 65 -17.74 -2.82 16.13
CA ALA A 65 -18.26 -1.86 17.10
C ALA A 65 -17.53 -0.49 16.96
N GLY A 66 -18.31 0.59 16.95
CA GLY A 66 -17.75 1.95 16.81
C GLY A 66 -17.72 2.49 15.38
N VAL A 67 -17.90 1.66 14.35
CA VAL A 67 -18.07 2.12 12.96
C VAL A 67 -19.49 2.64 12.78
N LYS A 68 -19.65 3.97 12.64
CA LYS A 68 -20.98 4.58 12.58
C LYS A 68 -21.62 4.60 11.19
N ASN A 69 -20.81 4.62 10.14
CA ASN A 69 -21.30 4.75 8.77
C ASN A 69 -21.19 3.42 8.03
N ALA A 70 -21.89 2.38 8.52
CA ALA A 70 -21.91 1.07 7.85
C ALA A 70 -22.36 1.19 6.39
N GLY A 71 -21.65 0.52 5.49
CA GLY A 71 -21.89 0.57 4.04
C GLY A 71 -21.35 1.82 3.33
N ALA A 72 -20.78 2.79 4.03
CA ALA A 72 -20.20 3.97 3.40
C ALA A 72 -18.86 3.64 2.73
N ILE A 73 -18.62 4.28 1.57
CA ILE A 73 -17.31 4.31 0.90
C ILE A 73 -16.65 5.66 1.24
N LYS A 74 -15.47 5.61 1.80
CA LYS A 74 -14.68 6.80 2.17
C LYS A 74 -13.42 6.88 1.33
N PRO A 75 -13.25 7.92 0.50
CA PRO A 75 -12.06 8.11 -0.34
C PRO A 75 -10.88 8.73 0.43
N ALA A 76 -10.91 8.69 1.75
CA ALA A 76 -9.88 9.26 2.60
C ALA A 76 -8.51 8.60 2.34
N VAL A 77 -7.47 9.41 2.25
CA VAL A 77 -6.09 8.92 2.11
C VAL A 77 -5.64 8.36 3.45
N MET A 78 -5.36 7.06 3.47
CA MET A 78 -4.91 6.30 4.63
C MET A 78 -3.59 5.61 4.31
N HIS A 79 -2.87 5.21 5.34
CA HIS A 79 -1.63 4.44 5.23
C HIS A 79 -1.66 3.27 6.22
N VAL A 80 -0.97 2.18 5.93
CA VAL A 80 -0.92 1.01 6.82
C VAL A 80 -0.43 1.35 8.24
N THR A 81 0.43 2.36 8.37
CA THR A 81 0.90 2.85 9.68
C THR A 81 -0.21 3.45 10.55
N ASP A 82 -1.37 3.78 9.98
CA ASP A 82 -2.51 4.34 10.70
C ASP A 82 -3.25 3.27 11.52
N LEU A 83 -3.04 2.00 11.23
CA LEU A 83 -3.71 0.90 11.94
C LEU A 83 -3.25 0.80 13.40
N VAL A 84 -1.95 0.92 13.66
CA VAL A 84 -1.43 0.78 15.04
C VAL A 84 -1.99 1.87 15.98
N PRO A 85 -1.91 3.18 15.66
CA PRO A 85 -2.53 4.19 16.53
C PRO A 85 -4.04 4.02 16.66
N THR A 86 -4.72 3.53 15.63
CA THR A 86 -6.16 3.22 15.70
C THR A 86 -6.45 2.12 16.71
N PHE A 87 -5.72 1.01 16.66
CA PHE A 87 -5.90 -0.09 17.60
C PHE A 87 -5.57 0.30 19.04
N LEU A 88 -4.52 1.09 19.24
CA LEU A 88 -4.17 1.59 20.57
C LEU A 88 -5.25 2.51 21.13
N GLU A 89 -5.78 3.43 20.33
CA GLU A 89 -6.87 4.31 20.74
C GLU A 89 -8.13 3.52 21.10
N LEU A 90 -8.54 2.54 20.27
CA LEU A 90 -9.70 1.70 20.53
C LEU A 90 -9.52 0.82 21.77
N ALA A 91 -8.31 0.38 22.08
CA ALA A 91 -7.97 -0.40 23.25
C ALA A 91 -7.75 0.46 24.52
N GLY A 92 -7.74 1.78 24.41
CA GLY A 92 -7.35 2.66 25.52
C GLY A 92 -5.89 2.48 25.97
N ALA A 93 -5.03 2.00 25.09
CA ALA A 93 -3.63 1.68 25.34
C ALA A 93 -2.71 2.77 24.79
N LYS A 94 -1.50 2.86 25.37
CA LYS A 94 -0.46 3.81 24.94
C LYS A 94 0.66 3.08 24.24
N HIS A 95 1.25 3.75 23.24
CA HIS A 95 2.45 3.22 22.60
C HIS A 95 3.67 3.36 23.54
N PRO A 96 4.56 2.34 23.63
CA PRO A 96 5.71 2.39 24.51
C PRO A 96 6.65 3.59 24.28
N SER A 97 6.71 4.15 23.07
CA SER A 97 7.52 5.36 22.78
C SER A 97 7.05 6.61 23.51
N GLU A 98 5.88 6.62 24.11
CA GLU A 98 5.44 7.73 24.95
C GLU A 98 6.26 7.82 26.25
N THR A 99 6.71 6.68 26.77
CA THR A 99 7.50 6.56 27.99
C THR A 99 8.98 6.29 27.72
N ASP A 100 9.30 5.51 26.69
CA ASP A 100 10.69 5.21 26.30
C ASP A 100 11.07 5.96 25.00
N LYS A 101 11.87 7.01 25.14
CA LYS A 101 12.34 7.85 24.03
C LYS A 101 13.38 7.18 23.14
N LYS A 102 13.86 5.97 23.46
CA LYS A 102 14.72 5.18 22.58
C LYS A 102 13.92 4.48 21.49
N LEU A 103 12.61 4.33 21.67
CA LEU A 103 11.72 3.74 20.68
C LEU A 103 11.26 4.78 19.65
N ALA A 104 11.17 4.35 18.40
CA ALA A 104 10.64 5.20 17.34
C ALA A 104 9.17 5.57 17.63
N PRO A 105 8.79 6.85 17.49
CA PRO A 105 7.41 7.28 17.66
C PRO A 105 6.52 6.73 16.55
N LEU A 106 5.21 6.61 16.83
CA LEU A 106 4.22 6.33 15.81
C LEU A 106 4.18 7.46 14.77
N ARG A 107 4.14 7.09 13.51
CA ARG A 107 4.04 8.04 12.38
C ARG A 107 2.64 8.10 11.79
N GLY A 108 1.82 7.06 12.03
CA GLY A 108 0.45 7.01 11.57
C GLY A 108 -0.49 7.90 12.36
N LYS A 109 -1.67 8.12 11.81
CA LYS A 109 -2.78 8.85 12.43
C LYS A 109 -3.92 7.88 12.72
N SER A 110 -4.58 8.01 13.87
CA SER A 110 -5.73 7.15 14.18
C SER A 110 -6.88 7.37 13.19
N LEU A 111 -7.48 6.29 12.75
CA LEU A 111 -8.68 6.29 11.91
C LEU A 111 -9.98 6.48 12.74
N THR A 112 -9.92 6.44 14.06
CA THR A 112 -11.09 6.53 14.93
C THR A 112 -11.99 7.74 14.64
N PRO A 113 -11.49 8.95 14.39
CA PRO A 113 -12.33 10.09 14.04
C PRO A 113 -13.12 9.87 12.74
N LEU A 114 -12.50 9.28 11.72
CA LEU A 114 -13.14 8.90 10.46
C LEU A 114 -14.21 7.81 10.69
N LEU A 115 -13.87 6.76 11.43
CA LEU A 115 -14.75 5.62 11.70
C LEU A 115 -15.98 6.02 12.53
N THR A 116 -15.82 6.98 13.42
CA THR A 116 -16.92 7.51 14.26
C THR A 116 -17.70 8.64 13.59
N GLY A 117 -17.35 9.04 12.37
CA GLY A 117 -18.02 10.11 11.62
C GLY A 117 -17.73 11.52 12.16
N LYS A 118 -16.65 11.72 12.93
CA LYS A 118 -16.21 13.02 13.41
C LYS A 118 -15.48 13.82 12.33
N THR A 119 -14.83 13.15 11.40
CA THR A 119 -14.11 13.75 10.28
C THR A 119 -14.37 12.96 9.00
N GLU A 120 -14.17 13.61 7.84
CA GLU A 120 -14.24 12.97 6.53
C GLU A 120 -12.83 12.61 6.00
N ALA A 121 -11.77 13.09 6.63
CA ALA A 121 -10.39 12.85 6.23
C ALA A 121 -9.52 12.45 7.42
N VAL A 122 -8.49 11.67 7.16
CA VAL A 122 -7.44 11.28 8.12
C VAL A 122 -6.26 12.26 8.06
N ARG A 123 -6.02 12.81 6.88
CA ARG A 123 -4.92 13.73 6.57
C ARG A 123 -5.44 15.06 6.06
N THR A 124 -4.69 16.11 6.38
CA THR A 124 -4.87 17.45 5.81
C THR A 124 -4.09 17.61 4.51
N GLU A 125 -4.30 18.72 3.80
CA GLU A 125 -3.54 19.07 2.60
C GLU A 125 -2.04 19.32 2.86
N GLU A 126 -1.66 19.54 4.13
CA GLU A 126 -0.27 19.75 4.54
C GLU A 126 0.46 18.43 4.87
N ASP A 127 -0.28 17.37 5.10
CA ASP A 127 0.28 16.06 5.40
C ASP A 127 0.87 15.42 4.14
N TRP A 128 2.01 14.76 4.31
CA TRP A 128 2.64 14.02 3.24
C TRP A 128 2.84 12.54 3.59
N ILE A 129 2.85 11.69 2.58
CA ILE A 129 3.21 10.28 2.65
C ILE A 129 4.36 10.07 1.70
N GLY A 130 5.45 9.49 2.19
CA GLY A 130 6.60 9.12 1.38
C GLY A 130 6.89 7.63 1.50
N GLU A 131 7.20 7.00 0.39
CA GLU A 131 7.55 5.59 0.32
C GLU A 131 8.78 5.36 -0.56
N GLU A 132 9.55 4.36 -0.19
CA GLU A 132 10.65 3.83 -0.98
C GLU A 132 10.58 2.30 -0.95
N LEU A 133 10.67 1.68 -2.13
CA LEU A 133 10.73 0.24 -2.26
C LEU A 133 11.57 -0.14 -3.48
N PHE A 134 12.65 -0.90 -3.24
CA PHE A 134 13.58 -1.34 -4.29
C PHE A 134 14.12 -0.22 -5.18
N GLY A 135 14.34 0.98 -4.60
CA GLY A 135 14.82 2.17 -5.32
C GLY A 135 13.74 2.95 -6.06
N ASN A 136 12.51 2.45 -6.14
CA ASN A 136 11.36 3.24 -6.57
C ASN A 136 10.90 4.12 -5.40
N ARG A 137 10.56 5.38 -5.67
CA ARG A 137 10.29 6.37 -4.62
C ARG A 137 9.08 7.20 -4.97
N MET A 138 8.34 7.61 -3.95
CA MET A 138 7.27 8.59 -4.13
C MET A 138 7.12 9.48 -2.91
N ILE A 139 6.55 10.65 -3.12
CA ILE A 139 5.98 11.52 -2.08
C ILE A 139 4.63 12.03 -2.60
N ARG A 140 3.62 11.92 -1.76
CA ARG A 140 2.29 12.47 -2.00
C ARG A 140 1.95 13.50 -0.93
N GLN A 141 1.40 14.64 -1.35
CA GLN A 141 0.83 15.67 -0.49
C GLN A 141 -0.48 16.16 -1.14
N GLY A 142 -1.57 16.04 -0.40
CA GLY A 142 -2.89 16.31 -0.95
C GLY A 142 -3.18 15.50 -2.22
N ASP A 143 -3.52 16.19 -3.30
CA ASP A 143 -3.78 15.60 -4.62
C ASP A 143 -2.53 15.42 -5.47
N TRP A 144 -1.39 15.97 -5.06
CA TRP A 144 -0.16 15.91 -5.84
C TRP A 144 0.75 14.78 -5.37
N LYS A 145 1.34 14.09 -6.35
CA LYS A 145 2.28 13.01 -6.13
C LYS A 145 3.46 13.16 -7.08
N ILE A 146 4.66 13.11 -6.52
CA ILE A 146 5.89 12.95 -7.31
C ILE A 146 6.39 11.51 -7.15
N CYS A 147 6.72 10.89 -8.27
CA CYS A 147 7.10 9.49 -8.31
C CYS A 147 8.37 9.30 -9.16
N TYR A 148 9.25 8.43 -8.70
CA TYR A 148 10.43 7.99 -9.43
C TYR A 148 10.40 6.48 -9.57
N ILE A 149 10.26 5.98 -10.78
CA ILE A 149 10.35 4.56 -11.10
C ILE A 149 11.62 4.32 -11.93
N GLN A 150 12.45 3.40 -11.49
CA GLN A 150 13.70 3.07 -12.18
C GLN A 150 13.43 2.53 -13.60
N LYS A 151 14.35 2.81 -14.54
CA LYS A 151 14.28 2.25 -15.90
C LYS A 151 14.29 0.72 -15.89
N THR A 152 15.10 0.13 -15.05
CA THR A 152 15.19 -1.33 -14.87
C THR A 152 13.89 -1.96 -14.35
N ALA A 153 13.03 -1.15 -13.72
CA ALA A 153 11.71 -1.54 -13.24
C ALA A 153 10.57 -1.11 -14.21
N GLY A 154 10.89 -0.70 -15.44
CA GLY A 154 9.91 -0.31 -16.45
C GLY A 154 9.45 1.15 -16.38
N GLY A 155 10.05 1.97 -15.52
CA GLY A 155 9.76 3.40 -15.43
C GLY A 155 10.60 4.26 -16.37
N SER A 156 10.39 5.57 -16.32
CA SER A 156 11.15 6.56 -17.09
C SER A 156 12.58 6.78 -16.58
N GLY A 157 12.85 6.43 -15.32
CA GLY A 157 14.09 6.76 -14.61
C GLY A 157 14.23 8.25 -14.33
N LYS A 158 13.12 8.97 -14.29
CA LYS A 158 13.02 10.39 -13.95
C LYS A 158 11.95 10.60 -12.90
N TRP A 159 11.99 11.74 -12.22
CA TRP A 159 10.90 12.20 -11.39
C TRP A 159 9.74 12.66 -12.26
N GLU A 160 8.56 12.19 -11.98
CA GLU A 160 7.30 12.48 -12.67
C GLU A 160 6.30 13.05 -11.65
N LEU A 161 5.56 14.10 -11.99
CA LEU A 161 4.58 14.76 -11.14
C LEU A 161 3.19 14.50 -11.67
N PHE A 162 2.30 14.00 -10.81
CA PHE A 162 0.92 13.65 -11.14
C PHE A 162 -0.05 14.37 -10.21
N ASN A 163 -1.20 14.76 -10.73
CA ASN A 163 -2.37 15.12 -9.92
C ASN A 163 -3.28 13.90 -9.82
N ILE A 164 -3.20 13.18 -8.71
CA ILE A 164 -3.86 11.88 -8.52
C ILE A 164 -5.40 11.97 -8.50
N ARG A 165 -5.96 13.16 -8.23
CA ARG A 165 -7.41 13.38 -8.35
C ARG A 165 -7.86 13.33 -9.80
N ASN A 166 -7.12 13.98 -10.70
CA ASN A 166 -7.47 14.13 -12.10
C ASN A 166 -6.87 13.03 -12.98
N ASP A 167 -5.74 12.48 -12.56
CA ASP A 167 -4.99 11.43 -13.24
C ASP A 167 -4.58 10.32 -12.24
N PRO A 168 -5.55 9.51 -11.79
CA PRO A 168 -5.25 8.40 -10.88
C PRO A 168 -4.48 7.26 -11.54
N GLY A 169 -4.39 7.23 -12.86
CA GLY A 169 -3.63 6.26 -13.65
C GLY A 169 -2.16 6.60 -13.80
N GLU A 170 -1.76 7.84 -13.48
CA GLU A 170 -0.38 8.33 -13.65
C GLU A 170 0.10 8.20 -15.11
N THR A 171 -0.69 8.73 -16.06
CA THR A 171 -0.50 8.62 -17.52
C THR A 171 0.15 9.87 -18.14
#